data_1ad866353c6492214127288ca3e3258d
#
_entry.id   1ad866353c6492214127288ca3e3258d
#
_cell.length_a   1.000
_cell.length_b   1.000
_cell.length_c   1.000
_cell.angle_alpha   90.00
_cell.angle_beta   90.00
_cell.angle_gamma   90.00
#
_symmetry.space_group_name_H-M   'P 1'
#
loop_
_entity.id
_entity.type
_entity.pdbx_description
1 polymer ?
#
loop_
_entity_poly.entity_id
_entity_poly.type
_entity_poly.pdbx_seq_one_letter_code
_entity_poly.pdbx_strand_id
1 'polypeptide(L)'
;MVNIIYADRFKRILSKIKDNTLKERVTKQIAKIIDNPEIGKPMSYNRKGTREVYVSPFRLSYAYILHENTIYFLNLYHKDEQ
;
A
#
# COMPACT_ATOMS: atom_id res chain seq x y z
N MET A 1 -13.64 -2.14 13.46
CA MET A 1 -13.27 -1.70 12.11
C MET A 1 -11.87 -1.08 12.14
N VAL A 2 -11.05 -1.39 11.15
CA VAL A 2 -9.69 -0.88 11.09
C VAL A 2 -9.69 0.60 10.69
N ASN A 3 -8.80 1.37 11.29
CA ASN A 3 -8.58 2.77 10.91
C ASN A 3 -7.64 2.83 9.71
N ILE A 4 -7.85 3.79 8.82
CA ILE A 4 -7.08 3.89 7.58
C ILE A 4 -6.51 5.30 7.46
N ILE A 5 -5.20 5.38 7.23
CA ILE A 5 -4.49 6.64 7.02
C ILE A 5 -3.73 6.54 5.71
N TYR A 6 -3.86 7.56 4.87
CA TYR A 6 -3.11 7.67 3.62
C TYR A 6 -2.02 8.72 3.80
N ALA A 7 -0.76 8.31 3.68
CA ALA A 7 0.36 9.25 3.72
C ALA A 7 0.24 10.27 2.59
N ASP A 8 0.72 11.48 2.82
CA ASP A 8 0.64 12.54 1.81
C ASP A 8 1.30 12.14 0.51
N ARG A 9 2.45 11.47 0.57
CA ARG A 9 3.12 10.93 -0.61
C ARG A 9 2.20 10.01 -1.39
N PHE A 10 1.54 9.10 -0.70
CA PHE A 10 0.64 8.13 -1.33
C PHE A 10 -0.52 8.84 -2.02
N LYS A 11 -1.13 9.82 -1.36
CA LYS A 11 -2.20 10.62 -1.95
C LYS A 11 -1.75 11.33 -3.22
N ARG A 12 -0.56 11.92 -3.19
CA ARG A 12 -0.02 12.63 -4.36
C ARG A 12 0.19 11.68 -5.53
N ILE A 13 0.73 10.50 -5.25
CA ILE A 13 0.98 9.50 -6.29
C ILE A 13 -0.34 9.06 -6.91
N LEU A 14 -1.35 8.75 -6.09
CA LEU A 14 -2.66 8.36 -6.59
C LEU A 14 -3.29 9.43 -7.47
N SER A 15 -3.16 10.70 -7.06
CA SER A 15 -3.75 11.81 -7.80
C SER A 15 -3.13 11.99 -9.19
N LYS A 16 -1.92 11.49 -9.39
CA LYS A 16 -1.20 11.62 -10.67
C LYS A 16 -1.42 10.45 -11.61
N ILE A 17 -2.05 9.39 -11.14
CA ILE A 17 -2.32 8.22 -12.00
C ILE A 17 -3.44 8.59 -12.97
N LYS A 18 -3.15 8.49 -14.27
CA LYS A 18 -4.12 8.77 -15.33
C LYS A 18 -4.68 7.51 -15.96
N ASP A 19 -4.00 6.39 -15.77
CA ASP A 19 -4.42 5.09 -16.29
C ASP A 19 -5.52 4.52 -15.41
N ASN A 20 -6.74 4.48 -15.93
CA ASN A 20 -7.90 3.98 -15.17
C ASN A 20 -7.76 2.51 -14.78
N THR A 21 -7.12 1.70 -15.63
CA THR A 21 -6.88 0.29 -15.33
C THR A 21 -5.98 0.15 -14.12
N LEU A 22 -4.92 0.94 -14.06
CA LEU A 22 -4.02 0.93 -12.92
C LEU A 22 -4.73 1.42 -11.66
N LYS A 23 -5.52 2.48 -11.74
CA LYS A 23 -6.31 2.96 -10.61
C LYS A 23 -7.23 1.88 -10.05
N GLU A 24 -7.92 1.16 -10.92
CA GLU A 24 -8.80 0.06 -10.50
C GLU A 24 -8.03 -1.04 -9.79
N ARG A 25 -6.87 -1.40 -10.32
CA ARG A 25 -6.04 -2.46 -9.72
C ARG A 25 -5.51 -2.04 -8.35
N VAL A 26 -5.07 -0.78 -8.22
CA VAL A 26 -4.63 -0.25 -6.93
C VAL A 26 -5.79 -0.25 -5.93
N THR A 27 -6.96 0.22 -6.36
CA THR A 27 -8.16 0.27 -5.51
C THR A 27 -8.54 -1.13 -5.02
N LYS A 28 -8.49 -2.13 -5.90
CA LYS A 28 -8.79 -3.51 -5.52
C LYS A 28 -7.82 -4.03 -4.47
N GLN A 29 -6.53 -3.70 -4.60
CA GLN A 29 -5.53 -4.14 -3.62
C GLN A 29 -5.74 -3.43 -2.28
N ILE A 30 -6.07 -2.15 -2.31
CA ILE A 30 -6.40 -1.41 -1.08
C ILE A 30 -7.57 -2.10 -0.37
N ALA A 31 -8.62 -2.47 -1.09
CA ALA A 31 -9.77 -3.16 -0.51
C ALA A 31 -9.38 -4.51 0.11
N LYS A 32 -8.52 -5.27 -0.57
CA LYS A 32 -8.04 -6.55 -0.04
C LYS A 32 -7.22 -6.37 1.23
N ILE A 33 -6.39 -5.34 1.28
CA ILE A 33 -5.57 -5.03 2.45
C ILE A 33 -6.46 -4.64 3.63
N ILE A 34 -7.49 -3.85 3.38
CA ILE A 34 -8.43 -3.45 4.45
C ILE A 34 -9.15 -4.68 5.00
N ASP A 35 -9.53 -5.61 4.13
CA ASP A 35 -10.20 -6.85 4.53
C ASP A 35 -9.26 -7.80 5.28
N ASN A 36 -7.99 -7.85 4.87
CA ASN A 36 -6.97 -8.68 5.51
C ASN A 36 -5.64 -7.93 5.55
N PRO A 37 -5.38 -7.15 6.62
CA PRO A 37 -4.16 -6.34 6.67
C PRO A 37 -2.84 -7.11 6.64
N GLU A 38 -2.87 -8.41 6.87
CA GLU A 38 -1.67 -9.23 6.85
C GLU A 38 -1.40 -9.88 5.50
N ILE A 39 -2.18 -9.53 4.47
CA ILE A 39 -2.06 -10.15 3.14
C ILE A 39 -0.73 -9.82 2.46
N GLY A 40 -0.17 -8.64 2.72
CA GLY A 40 1.08 -8.21 2.10
C GLY A 40 2.29 -8.95 2.64
N LYS A 41 3.32 -9.05 1.80
CA LYS A 41 4.58 -9.68 2.21
C LYS A 41 5.32 -8.78 3.18
N PRO A 42 5.68 -9.28 4.38
CA PRO A 42 6.49 -8.47 5.31
C PRO A 42 7.86 -8.17 4.72
N MET A 43 8.30 -6.93 4.92
CA MET A 43 9.63 -6.50 4.47
C MET A 43 10.63 -6.65 5.62
N SER A 44 11.91 -6.78 5.28
CA SER A 44 12.97 -6.98 6.25
C SER A 44 13.98 -5.84 6.20
N TYR A 45 14.97 -5.88 7.12
CA TYR A 45 16.04 -4.89 7.24
C TYR A 45 15.46 -3.50 7.50
N ASN A 46 15.90 -2.49 6.76
CA ASN A 46 15.50 -1.10 7.00
C ASN A 46 14.03 -0.82 6.63
N ARG A 47 13.33 -1.79 6.04
CA ARG A 47 11.89 -1.69 5.77
C ARG A 47 11.05 -2.50 6.74
N LYS A 48 11.67 -3.03 7.78
CA LYS A 48 10.99 -3.83 8.77
C LYS A 48 9.80 -3.06 9.37
N GLY A 49 8.67 -3.75 9.50
CA GLY A 49 7.43 -3.13 9.97
C GLY A 49 6.48 -2.72 8.86
N THR A 50 6.93 -2.80 7.62
CA THR A 50 6.05 -2.54 6.47
C THR A 50 5.75 -3.84 5.72
N ARG A 51 4.72 -3.80 4.89
CA ARG A 51 4.33 -4.89 4.01
C ARG A 51 4.12 -4.34 2.61
N GLU A 52 4.24 -5.22 1.62
CA GLU A 52 4.04 -4.82 0.22
C GLU A 52 3.15 -5.82 -0.50
N VAL A 53 2.34 -5.30 -1.43
CA VAL A 53 1.62 -6.11 -2.41
C VAL A 53 2.02 -5.65 -3.81
N TYR A 54 2.00 -6.59 -4.74
CA TYR A 54 2.39 -6.30 -6.12
C TYR A 54 1.17 -5.84 -6.92
N VAL A 55 1.32 -4.70 -7.58
CA VAL A 55 0.33 -4.16 -8.52
C VAL A 55 1.10 -3.87 -9.81
N SER A 56 1.43 -4.91 -10.56
CA SER A 56 2.37 -4.87 -11.70
C SER A 56 2.20 -3.63 -12.57
N PRO A 57 3.25 -2.89 -12.89
CA PRO A 57 4.65 -3.08 -12.50
C PRO A 57 5.04 -2.36 -11.20
N PHE A 58 4.07 -2.01 -10.39
CA PHE A 58 4.27 -1.23 -9.16
C PHE A 58 4.20 -2.11 -7.92
N ARG A 59 4.74 -1.59 -6.82
CA ARG A 59 4.58 -2.17 -5.49
C ARG A 59 3.89 -1.16 -4.60
N LEU A 60 2.88 -1.63 -3.87
CA LEU A 60 2.13 -0.83 -2.91
C LEU A 60 2.65 -1.16 -1.53
N SER A 61 3.19 -0.15 -0.84
CA SER A 61 3.78 -0.30 0.49
C SER A 61 2.82 0.25 1.54
N TYR A 62 2.65 -0.51 2.62
CA TYR A 62 1.81 -0.08 3.74
C TYR A 62 2.35 -0.63 5.05
N ALA A 63 1.88 -0.07 6.16
CA ALA A 63 2.18 -0.57 7.49
C ALA A 63 0.86 -0.89 8.20
N TYR A 64 0.81 -2.03 8.88
CA TYR A 64 -0.32 -2.37 9.72
C TYR A 64 0.16 -2.39 11.16
N ILE A 65 -0.36 -1.48 11.97
CA ILE A 65 0.01 -1.35 13.37
C ILE A 65 -1.09 -1.98 14.20
N LEU A 66 -0.86 -3.21 14.62
CA LEU A 66 -1.88 -4.04 15.26
C LEU A 66 -2.46 -3.40 16.52
N HIS A 67 -1.60 -2.91 17.41
CA HIS A 67 -2.08 -2.33 18.68
C HIS A 67 -2.83 -1.01 18.48
N GLU A 68 -2.68 -0.35 17.33
CA GLU A 68 -3.44 0.84 16.98
C GLU A 68 -4.66 0.51 16.14
N ASN A 69 -4.75 -0.72 15.65
CA ASN A 69 -5.76 -1.14 14.69
C ASN A 69 -5.83 -0.19 13.49
N THR A 70 -4.65 0.16 12.93
CA THR A 70 -4.52 1.17 11.89
C THR A 70 -3.66 0.67 10.74
N ILE A 71 -4.11 0.94 9.52
CA ILE A 71 -3.33 0.71 8.29
C ILE A 71 -2.88 2.05 7.77
N TYR A 72 -1.58 2.18 7.51
CA TYR A 72 -0.98 3.37 6.90
C TYR A 72 -0.57 2.99 5.47
N PHE A 73 -1.22 3.58 4.47
CA PHE A 73 -0.79 3.42 3.08
C PHE A 73 0.32 4.42 2.81
N LEU A 74 1.50 3.92 2.48
CA LEU A 74 2.74 4.71 2.51
C LEU A 74 3.23 5.14 1.14
N ASN A 75 3.26 4.22 0.18
CA ASN A 75 3.91 4.49 -1.09
C ASN A 75 3.38 3.55 -2.18
N LEU A 76 3.49 4.01 -3.40
CA LEU A 76 3.30 3.19 -4.59
C LEU A 76 4.47 3.53 -5.51
N TYR A 77 5.32 2.56 -5.82
CA TYR A 77 6.53 2.81 -6.60
C TYR A 77 6.76 1.70 -7.60
N HIS A 78 7.44 2.04 -8.68
CA HIS A 78 7.79 1.06 -9.71
C HIS A 78 8.82 0.09 -9.13
N LYS A 79 8.68 -1.21 -9.44
CA LYS A 79 9.56 -2.24 -8.88
C LYS A 79 11.05 -1.97 -9.15
N ASP A 80 11.36 -1.24 -10.22
CA ASP A 80 12.74 -0.93 -10.60
C ASP A 80 13.32 0.25 -9.83
N GLU A 81 12.52 0.90 -8.99
CA GLU A 81 12.94 2.04 -8.18
C GLU A 81 13.40 1.65 -6.77
N GLN A 82 13.56 0.39 -6.53
CA GLN A 82 13.97 -0.09 -5.20
C GLN A 82 15.39 0.30 -4.85
#